data_e5f75794389247e9c1084201843ba37a
#
_entry.id   e5f75794389247e9c1084201843ba37a
#
_cell.length_a   1.000
_cell.length_b   1.000
_cell.length_c   1.000
_cell.angle_alpha   90.00
_cell.angle_beta   90.00
_cell.angle_gamma   90.00
#
_symmetry.space_group_name_H-M   'P 1'
#
loop_
_entity.id
_entity.type
_entity.pdbx_description
1 polymer ?
#
loop_
_entity_poly.entity_id
_entity_poly.type
_entity_poly.pdbx_seq_one_letter_code
_entity_poly.pdbx_strand_id
1 'polypeptide(L)'
;MDARRESEPTPMKNRTTVERKSERELVVTRTFNGPARIVFEAWTRPELLKRWWAPKSFGLSFISCETDVRTGGTYRFVFGHAASEQPMAFFGRYIEVTPDSRLVWTNDEGGEGGAVTTVTFEEQGTETLVVMHDLYPSKEALDSAIASGSTSGAGESFEQLDALLVSLDASVRRS
;
A
#
# COMPACT_ATOMS: atom_id res chain seq x y z
N MET A 1 17.38 -2.18 -32.87
CA MET A 1 16.82 -2.23 -32.49
C MET A 1 16.45 -2.37 -31.76
N ASP A 2 16.30 -2.25 -31.59
CA ASP A 2 15.75 -2.37 -30.88
C ASP A 2 14.94 -2.56 -30.46
N ALA A 3 14.87 -2.85 -30.58
CA ALA A 3 13.92 -3.09 -30.24
C ALA A 3 13.51 -3.06 -29.25
N ARG A 4 13.70 -2.82 -28.77
CA ARG A 4 13.23 -2.68 -27.79
C ARG A 4 12.74 -1.86 -27.41
N ARG A 5 12.84 -1.44 -27.85
CA ARG A 5 12.33 -0.62 -27.48
C ARG A 5 11.37 -0.28 -27.56
N GLU A 6 11.34 -0.47 -28.12
CA GLU A 6 10.36 -0.19 -28.11
C GLU A 6 9.50 -0.38 -27.55
N SER A 7 9.63 -0.58 -27.08
CA SER A 7 8.86 -0.79 -26.35
C SER A 7 8.58 -0.24 -25.46
N GLU A 8 8.60 0.19 -25.33
CA GLU A 8 8.27 0.75 -24.53
C GLU A 8 7.54 1.12 -24.07
N PRO A 9 7.37 1.31 -23.78
CA PRO A 9 6.85 1.58 -23.07
C PRO A 9 5.91 1.76 -22.30
N THR A 10 5.48 1.46 -22.12
CA THR A 10 4.43 1.54 -21.45
C THR A 10 4.68 1.68 -20.34
N PRO A 11 4.78 1.77 -20.26
CA PRO A 11 4.26 2.13 -19.27
C PRO A 11 5.01 2.21 -18.08
N MET A 12 5.82 3.15 -18.01
CA MET A 12 6.45 3.52 -16.76
C MET A 12 5.42 3.90 -15.70
N LYS A 13 4.34 4.56 -16.12
CA LYS A 13 3.36 5.04 -15.15
C LYS A 13 2.51 3.95 -14.53
N ASN A 14 2.42 2.79 -15.20
CA ASN A 14 1.65 1.68 -14.65
C ASN A 14 2.55 0.62 -14.02
N ARG A 15 3.77 1.00 -13.68
CA ARG A 15 4.72 0.11 -13.03
C ARG A 15 4.94 0.57 -11.60
N THR A 16 5.04 -0.40 -10.72
CA THR A 16 5.40 -0.13 -9.33
C THR A 16 6.92 -0.02 -9.26
N THR A 17 7.41 1.08 -8.72
CA THR A 17 8.84 1.24 -8.47
C THR A 17 9.08 1.22 -6.97
N VAL A 18 10.17 0.57 -6.57
CA VAL A 18 10.57 0.48 -5.17
C VAL A 18 12.00 0.98 -5.09
N GLU A 19 12.22 1.99 -4.25
CA GLU A 19 13.52 2.61 -4.13
C GLU A 19 13.91 2.79 -2.68
N ARG A 20 15.10 2.34 -2.32
CA ARG A 20 15.67 2.66 -1.01
C ARG A 20 16.34 4.02 -1.15
N LYS A 21 15.66 5.03 -0.64
CA LYS A 21 16.06 6.41 -0.85
C LYS A 21 17.18 6.85 0.10
N SER A 22 17.29 6.20 1.24
CA SER A 22 18.33 6.46 2.22
C SER A 22 18.48 5.24 3.10
N GLU A 23 19.33 5.33 4.12
CA GLU A 23 19.52 4.20 5.04
C GLU A 23 18.25 3.83 5.77
N ARG A 24 17.32 4.79 5.94
CA ARG A 24 16.11 4.59 6.71
C ARG A 24 14.83 4.74 5.89
N GLU A 25 14.92 5.05 4.61
CA GLU A 25 13.74 5.38 3.81
C GLU A 25 13.53 4.42 2.66
N LEU A 26 12.31 3.94 2.54
CA LEU A 26 11.89 3.11 1.40
C LEU A 26 10.70 3.80 0.75
N VAL A 27 10.72 3.95 -0.57
CA VAL A 27 9.67 4.64 -1.30
C VAL A 27 9.11 3.72 -2.37
N VAL A 28 7.79 3.56 -2.39
CA VAL A 28 7.09 2.78 -3.40
C VAL A 28 6.17 3.74 -4.16
N THR A 29 6.27 3.73 -5.48
CA THR A 29 5.55 4.69 -6.31
C THR A 29 4.82 3.97 -7.44
N ARG A 30 3.61 4.40 -7.72
CA ARG A 30 2.85 3.91 -8.87
C ARG A 30 1.74 4.89 -9.21
N THR A 31 1.45 5.02 -10.51
CA THR A 31 0.28 5.77 -10.99
C THR A 31 -0.84 4.78 -11.25
N PHE A 32 -2.01 5.08 -10.72
CA PHE A 32 -3.20 4.24 -10.87
C PHE A 32 -4.24 4.96 -11.73
N ASN A 33 -5.04 4.19 -12.45
CA ASN A 33 -6.14 4.73 -13.23
C ASN A 33 -7.35 4.94 -12.32
N GLY A 34 -7.71 6.18 -12.11
CA GLY A 34 -8.85 6.53 -11.29
C GLY A 34 -8.62 7.82 -10.54
N PRO A 35 -9.71 8.48 -10.12
CA PRO A 35 -9.59 9.72 -9.38
C PRO A 35 -9.10 9.48 -7.96
N ALA A 36 -8.46 10.50 -7.39
CA ALA A 36 -7.86 10.38 -6.06
C ALA A 36 -8.87 9.93 -5.01
N ARG A 37 -10.11 10.37 -5.11
CA ARG A 37 -11.15 9.99 -4.16
C ARG A 37 -11.35 8.47 -4.11
N ILE A 38 -11.41 7.84 -5.28
CA ILE A 38 -11.62 6.39 -5.34
C ILE A 38 -10.39 5.63 -4.86
N VAL A 39 -9.20 6.11 -5.26
CA VAL A 39 -7.96 5.47 -4.81
C VAL A 39 -7.82 5.60 -3.29
N PHE A 40 -8.14 6.77 -2.76
CA PHE A 40 -8.09 6.99 -1.31
C PHE A 40 -9.05 6.05 -0.57
N GLU A 41 -10.26 5.84 -1.11
CA GLU A 41 -11.21 4.91 -0.49
C GLU A 41 -10.65 3.50 -0.46
N ALA A 42 -9.94 3.09 -1.49
CA ALA A 42 -9.35 1.76 -1.52
C ALA A 42 -8.30 1.58 -0.43
N TRP A 43 -7.67 2.66 0.02
CA TRP A 43 -6.67 2.64 1.08
C TRP A 43 -7.28 2.75 2.48
N THR A 44 -8.57 3.03 2.60
CA THR A 44 -9.14 3.36 3.91
C THR A 44 -10.34 2.51 4.28
N ARG A 45 -11.12 2.02 3.31
CA ARG A 45 -12.31 1.25 3.59
C ARG A 45 -11.96 -0.22 3.78
N PRO A 46 -12.36 -0.83 4.92
CA PRO A 46 -11.98 -2.23 5.20
C PRO A 46 -12.39 -3.20 4.12
N GLU A 47 -13.60 -3.06 3.57
CA GLU A 47 -14.07 -3.99 2.54
C GLU A 47 -13.23 -3.93 1.28
N LEU A 48 -12.58 -2.79 1.01
CA LEU A 48 -11.70 -2.67 -0.15
C LEU A 48 -10.28 -3.10 0.19
N LEU A 49 -9.78 -2.72 1.37
CA LEU A 49 -8.45 -3.12 1.82
C LEU A 49 -8.28 -4.62 1.82
N LYS A 50 -9.32 -5.35 2.22
CA LYS A 50 -9.26 -6.82 2.26
C LYS A 50 -9.00 -7.43 0.91
N ARG A 51 -9.27 -6.71 -0.17
CA ARG A 51 -9.19 -7.25 -1.52
C ARG A 51 -7.81 -7.08 -2.15
N TRP A 52 -6.95 -6.20 -1.61
CA TRP A 52 -5.69 -5.95 -2.29
C TRP A 52 -4.46 -5.86 -1.37
N TRP A 53 -4.65 -5.61 -0.08
CA TRP A 53 -3.53 -5.27 0.81
C TRP A 53 -2.48 -6.38 0.91
N ALA A 54 -2.90 -7.61 1.11
CA ALA A 54 -1.98 -8.72 1.29
C ALA A 54 -1.70 -9.41 -0.04
N PRO A 55 -0.43 -9.60 -0.41
CA PRO A 55 -0.10 -10.32 -1.65
C PRO A 55 -0.64 -11.74 -1.59
N LYS A 56 -1.33 -12.15 -2.64
CA LYS A 56 -1.91 -13.50 -2.69
C LYS A 56 -0.85 -14.57 -2.58
N SER A 57 0.35 -14.31 -3.11
CA SER A 57 1.44 -15.28 -3.06
C SER A 57 1.93 -15.54 -1.65
N PHE A 58 1.61 -14.65 -0.69
CA PHE A 58 2.00 -14.87 0.69
C PHE A 58 1.08 -15.84 1.43
N GLY A 59 -0.06 -16.18 0.83
CA GLY A 59 -0.98 -17.14 1.44
C GLY A 59 -1.69 -16.63 2.67
N LEU A 60 -1.77 -15.31 2.83
CA LEU A 60 -2.43 -14.70 3.98
C LEU A 60 -3.90 -14.46 3.67
N SER A 61 -4.74 -14.58 4.69
CA SER A 61 -6.14 -14.22 4.57
C SER A 61 -6.53 -13.31 5.73
N PHE A 62 -7.34 -12.30 5.45
CA PHE A 62 -7.81 -11.39 6.50
C PHE A 62 -8.78 -12.11 7.42
N ILE A 63 -8.48 -12.10 8.71
CA ILE A 63 -9.42 -12.53 9.74
C ILE A 63 -10.27 -11.33 10.13
N SER A 64 -9.65 -10.15 10.25
CA SER A 64 -10.39 -8.93 10.51
C SER A 64 -9.62 -7.73 9.94
N CYS A 65 -10.38 -6.67 9.67
CA CYS A 65 -9.79 -5.44 9.14
C CYS A 65 -10.63 -4.28 9.70
N GLU A 66 -10.02 -3.48 10.56
CA GLU A 66 -10.70 -2.38 11.22
C GLU A 66 -9.94 -1.09 10.99
N THR A 67 -10.65 -0.04 10.60
CA THR A 67 -10.04 1.27 10.42
C THR A 67 -10.95 2.33 10.99
N ASP A 68 -10.33 3.29 11.71
CA ASP A 68 -11.00 4.50 12.17
C ASP A 68 -10.25 5.65 11.49
N VAL A 69 -10.68 5.99 10.28
CA VAL A 69 -9.91 6.85 9.40
C VAL A 69 -10.14 8.31 9.74
N ARG A 70 -9.37 8.78 10.69
CA ARG A 70 -9.34 10.18 11.10
C ARG A 70 -8.02 10.41 11.82
N THR A 71 -7.60 11.65 11.86
CA THR A 71 -6.40 12.00 12.62
C THR A 71 -6.63 11.60 14.08
N GLY A 72 -5.74 10.78 14.60
CA GLY A 72 -5.86 10.23 15.96
C GLY A 72 -6.59 8.91 16.04
N GLY A 73 -7.19 8.44 14.94
CA GLY A 73 -7.84 7.13 14.91
C GLY A 73 -6.83 6.00 14.81
N THR A 74 -7.32 4.77 14.86
CA THR A 74 -6.46 3.59 14.82
C THR A 74 -6.87 2.64 13.71
N TYR A 75 -5.97 1.72 13.39
CA TYR A 75 -6.28 0.64 12.45
C TYR A 75 -5.76 -0.67 13.01
N ARG A 76 -6.37 -1.78 12.61
CA ARG A 76 -5.91 -3.10 12.99
C ARG A 76 -6.27 -4.11 11.92
N PHE A 77 -5.25 -4.79 11.40
CA PHE A 77 -5.41 -5.85 10.39
C PHE A 77 -4.94 -7.15 11.01
N VAL A 78 -5.79 -8.17 10.99
CA VAL A 78 -5.41 -9.48 11.51
C VAL A 78 -5.48 -10.49 10.37
N PHE A 79 -4.39 -11.24 10.18
CA PHE A 79 -4.27 -12.22 9.12
C PHE A 79 -4.07 -13.61 9.66
N GLY A 80 -4.61 -14.60 8.94
CA GLY A 80 -4.30 -15.99 9.18
C GLY A 80 -3.48 -16.53 8.02
N HIS A 81 -2.78 -17.64 8.28
CA HIS A 81 -1.98 -18.31 7.26
C HIS A 81 -2.14 -19.81 7.47
N ALA A 82 -2.35 -20.54 6.36
CA ALA A 82 -2.59 -21.98 6.44
C ALA A 82 -1.46 -22.74 7.13
N ALA A 83 -0.25 -22.21 7.04
CA ALA A 83 0.93 -22.86 7.62
C ALA A 83 1.20 -22.46 9.07
N SER A 84 0.35 -21.63 9.67
CA SER A 84 0.57 -21.13 11.02
C SER A 84 -0.75 -21.11 11.79
N GLU A 85 -0.70 -21.56 13.05
CA GLU A 85 -1.87 -21.51 13.92
C GLU A 85 -2.01 -20.15 14.60
N GLN A 86 -0.98 -19.33 14.55
CA GLN A 86 -0.97 -18.05 15.22
C GLN A 86 -1.35 -16.94 14.24
N PRO A 87 -2.40 -16.17 14.52
CA PRO A 87 -2.72 -15.05 13.68
C PRO A 87 -1.67 -13.96 13.81
N MET A 88 -1.53 -13.15 12.76
CA MET A 88 -0.61 -12.03 12.76
C MET A 88 -1.43 -10.74 12.77
N ALA A 89 -1.07 -9.82 13.65
CA ALA A 89 -1.77 -8.54 13.75
C ALA A 89 -0.83 -7.40 13.37
N PHE A 90 -1.34 -6.50 12.55
CA PHE A 90 -0.65 -5.26 12.21
C PHE A 90 -1.57 -4.13 12.63
N PHE A 91 -1.03 -3.16 13.38
CA PHE A 91 -1.86 -2.10 13.94
C PHE A 91 -1.04 -0.84 14.16
N GLY A 92 -1.75 0.26 14.33
CA GLY A 92 -1.10 1.53 14.58
C GLY A 92 -2.14 2.63 14.67
N ARG A 93 -1.65 3.86 14.52
CA ARG A 93 -2.48 5.06 14.63
C ARG A 93 -2.31 5.90 13.39
N TYR A 94 -3.41 6.56 13.00
CA TYR A 94 -3.34 7.58 11.96
C TYR A 94 -2.85 8.88 12.58
N ILE A 95 -1.66 9.32 12.18
CA ILE A 95 -1.11 10.59 12.64
C ILE A 95 -1.77 11.75 11.90
N GLU A 96 -2.06 11.52 10.63
CA GLU A 96 -2.67 12.55 9.80
C GLU A 96 -3.57 11.89 8.77
N VAL A 97 -4.79 12.43 8.61
CA VAL A 97 -5.70 12.02 7.55
C VAL A 97 -6.19 13.27 6.85
N THR A 98 -5.78 13.47 5.61
CA THR A 98 -6.26 14.55 4.76
C THR A 98 -6.99 13.87 3.60
N PRO A 99 -8.33 13.90 3.58
CA PRO A 99 -9.08 13.13 2.59
C PRO A 99 -8.62 13.37 1.17
N ASP A 100 -8.52 12.27 0.43
CA ASP A 100 -8.17 12.23 -0.99
C ASP A 100 -6.76 12.71 -1.30
N SER A 101 -5.94 13.00 -0.27
CA SER A 101 -4.65 13.62 -0.47
C SER A 101 -3.50 12.94 0.29
N ARG A 102 -3.72 12.60 1.57
CA ARG A 102 -2.58 12.18 2.38
C ARG A 102 -3.02 11.35 3.59
N LEU A 103 -2.27 10.27 3.83
CA LEU A 103 -2.40 9.44 5.02
C LEU A 103 -1.03 9.31 5.65
N VAL A 104 -0.96 9.43 6.97
CA VAL A 104 0.27 9.15 7.72
C VAL A 104 -0.12 8.25 8.88
N TRP A 105 0.55 7.11 9.01
CA TRP A 105 0.24 6.21 10.11
C TRP A 105 1.51 5.61 10.68
N THR A 106 1.39 5.10 11.92
CA THR A 106 2.46 4.39 12.58
C THR A 106 2.29 2.89 12.37
N ASN A 107 3.36 2.16 12.53
CA ASN A 107 3.36 0.70 12.48
C ASN A 107 3.85 0.25 13.85
N ASP A 108 2.90 -0.13 14.71
CA ASP A 108 3.17 -0.35 16.13
C ASP A 108 3.25 -1.82 16.53
N GLU A 109 3.16 -2.74 15.58
CA GLU A 109 3.16 -4.16 15.89
C GLU A 109 4.48 -4.63 16.51
N GLY A 110 5.56 -3.88 16.30
CA GLY A 110 6.84 -4.18 16.91
C GLY A 110 7.13 -3.33 18.13
N GLY A 111 6.13 -2.60 18.64
CA GLY A 111 6.30 -1.70 19.75
C GLY A 111 6.45 -0.27 19.30
N GLU A 112 6.66 0.63 20.25
CA GLU A 112 6.84 2.03 19.92
C GLU A 112 8.12 2.22 19.12
N GLY A 113 8.11 3.24 18.25
CA GLY A 113 9.28 3.55 17.46
C GLY A 113 9.39 2.74 16.20
N GLY A 114 8.31 2.16 15.72
CA GLY A 114 8.30 1.47 14.45
C GLY A 114 8.34 2.44 13.28
N ALA A 115 8.23 1.90 12.06
CA ALA A 115 8.26 2.73 10.86
C ALA A 115 7.02 3.63 10.81
N VAL A 116 7.20 4.81 10.21
CA VAL A 116 6.10 5.73 9.94
C VAL A 116 5.87 5.73 8.43
N THR A 117 4.64 5.45 8.04
CA THR A 117 4.28 5.38 6.62
C THR A 117 3.48 6.61 6.23
N THR A 118 3.89 7.25 5.15
CA THR A 118 3.19 8.38 4.56
C THR A 118 2.78 8.01 3.15
N VAL A 119 1.49 8.14 2.84
CA VAL A 119 0.99 7.88 1.50
C VAL A 119 0.36 9.16 0.98
N THR A 120 0.80 9.60 -0.19
CA THR A 120 0.22 10.77 -0.83
C THR A 120 -0.49 10.35 -2.10
N PHE A 121 -1.56 11.05 -2.41
CA PHE A 121 -2.42 10.80 -3.56
C PHE A 121 -2.49 12.09 -4.37
N GLU A 122 -1.85 12.11 -5.51
CA GLU A 122 -1.81 13.30 -6.35
C GLU A 122 -2.58 13.04 -7.63
N GLU A 123 -3.73 13.71 -7.78
CA GLU A 123 -4.56 13.49 -8.95
C GLU A 123 -3.96 14.20 -10.15
N GLN A 124 -3.87 13.46 -11.26
CA GLN A 124 -3.27 13.96 -12.50
C GLN A 124 -4.23 13.59 -13.63
N GLY A 125 -5.22 14.46 -13.88
CA GLY A 125 -6.24 14.17 -14.88
C GLY A 125 -7.14 13.04 -14.42
N THR A 126 -7.14 11.94 -15.16
CA THR A 126 -7.96 10.77 -14.79
C THR A 126 -7.17 9.75 -13.97
N GLU A 127 -5.92 10.06 -13.64
CA GLU A 127 -5.04 9.15 -12.93
C GLU A 127 -4.63 9.75 -11.59
N THR A 128 -4.11 8.91 -10.71
CA THR A 128 -3.62 9.35 -9.42
C THR A 128 -2.24 8.75 -9.17
N LEU A 129 -1.28 9.62 -8.89
CA LEU A 129 0.05 9.20 -8.51
C LEU A 129 0.04 8.89 -7.02
N VAL A 130 0.38 7.67 -6.65
CA VAL A 130 0.46 7.25 -5.25
C VAL A 130 1.93 7.07 -4.88
N VAL A 131 2.35 7.74 -3.82
CA VAL A 131 3.70 7.59 -3.29
C VAL A 131 3.59 7.11 -1.85
N MET A 132 4.12 5.93 -1.58
CA MET A 132 4.14 5.38 -0.22
C MET A 132 5.57 5.45 0.29
N HIS A 133 5.75 6.22 1.34
CA HIS A 133 7.05 6.48 1.94
C HIS A 133 7.10 5.88 3.33
N ASP A 134 8.06 5.00 3.57
CA ASP A 134 8.28 4.41 4.89
C ASP A 134 9.57 4.92 5.47
N LEU A 135 9.47 5.51 6.64
CA LEU A 135 10.64 5.97 7.38
C LEU A 135 10.85 5.04 8.56
N TYR A 136 11.96 4.31 8.54
CA TYR A 136 12.27 3.33 9.57
C TYR A 136 13.06 3.99 10.71
N PRO A 137 12.99 3.43 11.92
CA PRO A 137 13.69 4.04 13.07
C PRO A 137 15.20 3.92 12.96
N SER A 138 15.71 2.98 12.16
CA SER A 138 17.15 2.80 12.02
C SER A 138 17.47 2.12 10.70
N LYS A 139 18.74 2.19 10.31
CA LYS A 139 19.22 1.47 9.14
C LYS A 139 18.99 -0.04 9.32
N GLU A 140 19.27 -0.54 10.52
CA GLU A 140 19.13 -1.95 10.82
C GLU A 140 17.69 -2.42 10.69
N ALA A 141 16.74 -1.57 11.07
CA ALA A 141 15.33 -1.92 10.95
C ALA A 141 14.94 -2.07 9.48
N LEU A 142 15.40 -1.18 8.62
CA LEU A 142 15.11 -1.28 7.19
C LEU A 142 15.85 -2.47 6.58
N ASP A 143 17.11 -2.68 6.95
CA ASP A 143 17.87 -3.83 6.46
C ASP A 143 17.13 -5.12 6.81
N SER A 144 16.62 -5.21 8.02
CA SER A 144 15.90 -6.40 8.50
C SER A 144 14.60 -6.60 7.73
N ALA A 145 13.86 -5.51 7.47
CA ALA A 145 12.62 -5.59 6.72
C ALA A 145 12.87 -6.10 5.29
N ILE A 146 13.92 -5.61 4.66
CA ILE A 146 14.26 -6.05 3.31
C ILE A 146 14.67 -7.53 3.33
N ALA A 147 15.51 -7.90 4.30
CA ALA A 147 16.02 -9.28 4.37
C ALA A 147 14.93 -10.29 4.65
N SER A 148 13.91 -9.90 5.43
CA SER A 148 12.79 -10.80 5.74
C SER A 148 11.81 -10.96 4.59
N GLY A 149 11.93 -10.14 3.56
CA GLY A 149 11.02 -10.17 2.43
C GLY A 149 9.74 -9.38 2.66
N SER A 150 9.62 -8.70 3.81
CA SER A 150 8.38 -7.98 4.12
C SER A 150 8.14 -6.81 3.16
N THR A 151 9.19 -6.30 2.52
CA THR A 151 9.05 -5.21 1.57
C THR A 151 8.85 -5.70 0.14
N SER A 152 9.04 -6.99 -0.13
CA SER A 152 9.04 -7.50 -1.50
C SER A 152 7.65 -7.67 -2.07
N GLY A 153 6.61 -7.60 -1.23
CA GLY A 153 5.25 -7.80 -1.69
C GLY A 153 4.56 -6.55 -2.21
N ALA A 154 5.20 -5.38 -2.10
CA ALA A 154 4.55 -4.13 -2.48
C ALA A 154 4.13 -4.13 -3.94
N GLY A 155 4.97 -4.67 -4.83
CA GLY A 155 4.63 -4.72 -6.25
C GLY A 155 3.38 -5.54 -6.50
N GLU A 156 3.28 -6.70 -5.88
CA GLU A 156 2.12 -7.57 -6.03
C GLU A 156 0.86 -6.93 -5.45
N SER A 157 0.98 -6.33 -4.27
CA SER A 157 -0.16 -5.65 -3.65
C SER A 157 -0.67 -4.53 -4.56
N PHE A 158 0.24 -3.75 -5.13
CA PHE A 158 -0.17 -2.65 -6.01
C PHE A 158 -0.78 -3.17 -7.31
N GLU A 159 -0.34 -4.34 -7.81
CA GLU A 159 -1.00 -4.95 -8.95
C GLU A 159 -2.43 -5.35 -8.58
N GLN A 160 -2.62 -5.87 -7.39
CA GLN A 160 -3.95 -6.24 -6.91
C GLN A 160 -4.82 -5.01 -6.74
N LEU A 161 -4.25 -3.90 -6.26
CA LEU A 161 -4.97 -2.65 -6.15
C LEU A 161 -5.40 -2.15 -7.53
N ASP A 162 -4.51 -2.22 -8.50
CA ASP A 162 -4.84 -1.79 -9.86
C ASP A 162 -6.02 -2.60 -10.40
N ALA A 163 -6.02 -3.92 -10.20
CA ALA A 163 -7.11 -4.77 -10.64
C ALA A 163 -8.41 -4.41 -9.94
N LEU A 164 -8.34 -4.09 -8.65
CA LEU A 164 -9.52 -3.66 -7.90
C LEU A 164 -10.10 -2.38 -8.47
N LEU A 165 -9.24 -1.41 -8.77
CA LEU A 165 -9.70 -0.13 -9.31
C LEU A 165 -10.39 -0.29 -10.65
N VAL A 166 -9.88 -1.17 -11.50
CA VAL A 166 -10.53 -1.48 -12.77
C VAL A 166 -11.93 -2.04 -12.52
N SER A 167 -12.04 -2.92 -11.54
CA SER A 167 -13.32 -3.53 -11.17
C SER A 167 -14.32 -2.47 -10.67
N LEU A 168 -13.84 -1.53 -9.85
CA LEU A 168 -14.70 -0.46 -9.32
C LEU A 168 -15.17 0.47 -10.43
N ASP A 169 -14.28 0.81 -11.35
CA ASP A 169 -14.64 1.66 -12.47
C ASP A 169 -15.72 1.01 -13.33
N ALA A 170 -15.58 -0.27 -13.61
CA ALA A 170 -16.57 -1.00 -14.40
C ALA A 170 -17.92 -1.02 -13.68
N SER A 171 -17.90 -1.17 -12.35
CA SER A 171 -19.12 -1.17 -11.55
C SER A 171 -19.82 0.18 -11.60
N VAL A 172 -19.04 1.26 -11.49
CA VAL A 172 -19.59 2.61 -11.54
C VAL A 172 -20.22 2.90 -12.91
N ARG A 173 -19.58 2.44 -13.98
CA ARG A 173 -20.10 2.68 -15.33
C ARG A 173 -21.42 1.95 -15.58
N ARG A 174 -21.65 0.86 -14.89
CA ARG A 174 -22.88 0.08 -15.05
C ARG A 174 -24.06 0.69 -14.29
N SER A 175 -23.76 1.50 -13.30
CA SER A 175 -24.82 2.15 -12.56
C SER A 175 -25.17 3.48 -13.15
#